data_5cbbc214a10b038ab6bea9fc2af68be8
#
_entry.id   5cbbc214a10b038ab6bea9fc2af68be8
#
_cell.length_a   1.000
_cell.length_b   1.000
_cell.length_c   1.000
_cell.angle_alpha   90.00
_cell.angle_beta   90.00
_cell.angle_gamma   90.00
#
_symmetry.space_group_name_H-M   'P 1'
#
loop_
_entity.id
_entity.type
_entity.pdbx_description
1 polymer ?
#
loop_
_entity_poly.entity_id
_entity_poly.type
_entity_poly.pdbx_seq_one_letter_code
_entity_poly.pdbx_strand_id
1 'polypeptide(L)'
;MRLGESALVVGEVRGGEARALFEAMRIGAAGRVVLGTIHGSGARDTFERVVHDLGVPQSSFKATDVVVSLASLQKTGSLEKTRKVVGITEVGKDWTQTPMEESGFITLGVYAGEVFSVRNLTNSSILKRIAFSKQTNVSELLRHITCGAVFYEMLAQKNIIDMVRFLELKTRFNPIKQEIARSNTKNYAKLAKNELSKILKQYET
;
A
#
# COMPACT_ATOMS: atom_id res chain seq x y z
N MET A 1 -5.45 -26.54 -1.55
CA MET A 1 -6.45 -25.71 -2.21
C MET A 1 -5.72 -24.74 -3.13
N ARG A 2 -5.79 -24.90 -4.46
CA ARG A 2 -5.27 -23.90 -5.40
C ARG A 2 -6.38 -22.86 -5.59
N LEU A 3 -6.30 -21.78 -4.86
CA LEU A 3 -7.10 -20.59 -5.14
C LEU A 3 -6.54 -19.98 -6.42
N GLY A 4 -7.38 -19.77 -7.42
CA GLY A 4 -7.00 -19.09 -8.65
C GLY A 4 -6.44 -17.68 -8.42
N GLU A 5 -6.38 -16.83 -9.42
CA GLU A 5 -5.84 -15.45 -9.38
C GLU A 5 -6.68 -14.51 -8.46
N SER A 6 -6.78 -14.85 -7.17
CA SER A 6 -7.60 -14.13 -6.19
C SER A 6 -6.73 -13.46 -5.12
N ALA A 7 -7.22 -12.40 -4.53
CA ALA A 7 -6.66 -11.82 -3.33
C ALA A 7 -7.21 -12.55 -2.10
N LEU A 8 -6.34 -12.88 -1.14
CA LEU A 8 -6.75 -13.35 0.18
C LEU A 8 -6.79 -12.16 1.13
N VAL A 9 -7.96 -11.92 1.71
CA VAL A 9 -8.14 -10.86 2.71
C VAL A 9 -8.62 -11.49 4.02
N VAL A 10 -7.83 -11.31 5.08
CA VAL A 10 -8.17 -11.72 6.43
C VAL A 10 -8.54 -10.48 7.24
N GLY A 11 -9.79 -10.41 7.68
CA GLY A 11 -10.34 -9.22 8.34
C GLY A 11 -9.60 -8.84 9.62
N GLU A 12 -9.16 -9.84 10.40
CA GLU A 12 -8.35 -9.63 11.59
C GLU A 12 -7.56 -10.89 11.93
N VAL A 13 -6.31 -10.71 12.36
CA VAL A 13 -5.40 -11.79 12.77
C VAL A 13 -5.21 -11.68 14.28
N ARG A 14 -5.73 -12.67 15.02
CA ARG A 14 -5.71 -12.66 16.50
C ARG A 14 -5.12 -13.92 17.13
N GLY A 15 -5.08 -15.03 16.41
CA GLY A 15 -4.75 -16.33 16.98
C GLY A 15 -4.06 -17.27 16.00
N GLY A 16 -4.43 -18.56 16.06
CA GLY A 16 -3.78 -19.63 15.30
C GLY A 16 -3.82 -19.47 13.77
N GLU A 17 -4.77 -18.71 13.24
CA GLU A 17 -4.87 -18.36 11.82
C GLU A 17 -3.66 -17.57 11.30
N ALA A 18 -2.92 -16.92 12.20
CA ALA A 18 -1.70 -16.19 11.85
C ALA A 18 -0.70 -17.08 11.12
N ARG A 19 -0.45 -18.28 11.63
CA ARG A 19 0.49 -19.22 11.00
C ARG A 19 0.06 -19.59 9.59
N ALA A 20 -1.21 -19.88 9.38
CA ALA A 20 -1.76 -20.21 8.08
C ALA A 20 -1.68 -19.03 7.10
N LEU A 21 -1.94 -17.81 7.57
CA LEU A 21 -1.83 -16.59 6.77
C LEU A 21 -0.38 -16.37 6.31
N PHE A 22 0.58 -16.42 7.22
CA PHE A 22 1.99 -16.20 6.90
C PHE A 22 2.57 -17.33 6.04
N GLU A 23 2.10 -18.56 6.20
CA GLU A 23 2.44 -19.64 5.30
C GLU A 23 1.87 -19.41 3.89
N ALA A 24 0.61 -18.97 3.77
CA ALA A 24 0.00 -18.61 2.50
C ALA A 24 0.77 -17.47 1.80
N MET A 25 1.23 -16.47 2.56
CA MET A 25 2.12 -15.42 2.04
C MET A 25 3.44 -15.99 1.51
N ARG A 26 4.07 -16.89 2.27
CA ARG A 26 5.39 -17.45 1.95
C ARG A 26 5.37 -18.32 0.69
N ILE A 27 4.37 -19.16 0.53
CA ILE A 27 4.26 -20.08 -0.61
C ILE A 27 3.57 -19.46 -1.84
N GLY A 28 3.09 -18.22 -1.73
CA GLY A 28 2.35 -17.56 -2.81
C GLY A 28 1.02 -18.26 -3.15
N ALA A 29 0.48 -19.08 -2.24
CA ALA A 29 -0.69 -19.91 -2.49
C ALA A 29 -1.97 -19.13 -2.78
N ALA A 30 -2.03 -17.87 -2.36
CA ALA A 30 -3.17 -16.98 -2.52
C ALA A 30 -3.11 -16.15 -3.83
N GLY A 31 -2.31 -16.57 -4.80
CA GLY A 31 -2.17 -15.81 -6.02
C GLY A 31 -1.23 -14.60 -5.83
N ARG A 32 -1.73 -13.36 -5.94
CA ARG A 32 -0.87 -12.18 -6.06
C ARG A 32 -0.91 -11.23 -4.88
N VAL A 33 -1.94 -11.29 -4.05
CA VAL A 33 -2.14 -10.34 -2.95
C VAL A 33 -2.67 -11.06 -1.72
N VAL A 34 -1.98 -10.89 -0.60
CA VAL A 34 -2.45 -11.30 0.71
C VAL A 34 -2.50 -10.08 1.62
N LEU A 35 -3.66 -9.80 2.20
CA LEU A 35 -3.89 -8.70 3.12
C LEU A 35 -4.41 -9.25 4.44
N GLY A 36 -3.88 -8.75 5.55
CA GLY A 36 -4.40 -9.02 6.87
C GLY A 36 -4.36 -7.76 7.73
N THR A 37 -5.28 -7.63 8.68
CA THR A 37 -5.18 -6.60 9.70
C THR A 37 -4.80 -7.21 11.04
N ILE A 38 -4.01 -6.51 11.80
CA ILE A 38 -3.57 -6.90 13.14
C ILE A 38 -3.47 -5.65 14.01
N HIS A 39 -3.78 -5.78 15.28
CA HIS A 39 -3.55 -4.71 16.23
C HIS A 39 -2.06 -4.50 16.47
N GLY A 40 -1.59 -3.26 16.31
CA GLY A 40 -0.21 -2.86 16.55
C GLY A 40 0.00 -1.39 16.20
N SER A 41 0.97 -0.75 16.82
CA SER A 41 1.27 0.66 16.66
C SER A 41 2.20 0.96 15.47
N GLY A 42 2.84 -0.07 14.91
CA GLY A 42 3.79 0.06 13.81
C GLY A 42 4.41 -1.28 13.42
N ALA A 43 5.38 -1.25 12.51
CA ALA A 43 6.00 -2.45 11.98
C ALA A 43 6.74 -3.27 13.06
N ARG A 44 7.41 -2.60 14.00
CA ARG A 44 8.07 -3.24 15.13
C ARG A 44 7.08 -4.00 16.00
N ASP A 45 6.04 -3.33 16.44
CA ASP A 45 5.01 -3.91 17.30
C ASP A 45 4.27 -5.06 16.59
N THR A 46 4.03 -4.91 15.28
CA THR A 46 3.48 -5.98 14.44
C THR A 46 4.40 -7.20 14.41
N PHE A 47 5.71 -7.00 14.29
CA PHE A 47 6.67 -8.10 14.31
C PHE A 47 6.67 -8.82 15.66
N GLU A 48 6.80 -8.08 16.77
CA GLU A 48 6.78 -8.63 18.11
C GLU A 48 5.53 -9.48 18.34
N ARG A 49 4.36 -8.91 18.02
CA ARG A 49 3.08 -9.61 18.16
C ARG A 49 2.99 -10.86 17.31
N VAL A 50 3.36 -10.78 16.03
CA VAL A 50 3.27 -11.92 15.10
C VAL A 50 4.22 -13.04 15.51
N VAL A 51 5.44 -12.70 15.86
CA VAL A 51 6.48 -13.69 16.14
C VAL A 51 6.37 -14.22 17.57
N HIS A 52 6.27 -13.34 18.54
CA HIS A 52 6.33 -13.74 19.95
C HIS A 52 4.96 -14.12 20.51
N ASP A 53 3.89 -13.35 20.22
CA ASP A 53 2.58 -13.64 20.80
C ASP A 53 1.84 -14.73 20.00
N LEU A 54 1.88 -14.65 18.64
CA LEU A 54 1.15 -15.57 17.77
C LEU A 54 2.02 -16.76 17.32
N GLY A 55 3.29 -16.80 17.67
CA GLY A 55 4.20 -17.90 17.42
C GLY A 55 4.47 -18.20 15.95
N VAL A 56 4.41 -17.19 15.09
CA VAL A 56 4.81 -17.29 13.68
C VAL A 56 6.32 -17.29 13.60
N PRO A 57 6.96 -18.23 12.88
CA PRO A 57 8.40 -18.21 12.71
C PRO A 57 8.89 -16.89 12.11
N GLN A 58 10.00 -16.35 12.64
CA GLN A 58 10.60 -15.11 12.12
C GLN A 58 10.88 -15.18 10.61
N SER A 59 11.33 -16.32 10.12
CA SER A 59 11.55 -16.55 8.70
C SER A 59 10.28 -16.41 7.86
N SER A 60 9.11 -16.74 8.43
CA SER A 60 7.82 -16.57 7.77
C SER A 60 7.37 -15.12 7.77
N PHE A 61 7.74 -14.31 8.78
CA PHE A 61 7.45 -12.87 8.81
C PHE A 61 8.11 -12.13 7.63
N LYS A 62 9.23 -12.61 7.12
CA LYS A 62 9.86 -12.08 5.90
C LYS A 62 8.95 -12.11 4.66
N ALA A 63 7.87 -12.90 4.66
CA ALA A 63 6.90 -12.89 3.58
C ALA A 63 6.08 -11.59 3.54
N THR A 64 6.01 -10.84 4.65
CA THR A 64 5.41 -9.51 4.68
C THR A 64 6.21 -8.55 3.82
N ASP A 65 5.57 -7.90 2.87
CA ASP A 65 6.21 -6.88 2.04
C ASP A 65 6.10 -5.49 2.69
N VAL A 66 4.92 -5.12 3.16
CA VAL A 66 4.65 -3.77 3.71
C VAL A 66 3.75 -3.87 4.93
N VAL A 67 4.06 -3.07 5.94
CA VAL A 67 3.18 -2.79 7.07
C VAL A 67 2.65 -1.36 6.92
N VAL A 68 1.32 -1.22 6.86
CA VAL A 68 0.63 0.08 6.86
C VAL A 68 0.03 0.31 8.23
N SER A 69 0.50 1.33 8.92
CA SER A 69 0.04 1.68 10.26
C SER A 69 -1.04 2.75 10.20
N LEU A 70 -2.15 2.49 10.87
CA LEU A 70 -3.26 3.43 11.00
C LEU A 70 -3.44 3.83 12.46
N ALA A 71 -3.75 5.09 12.69
CA ALA A 71 -4.08 5.58 14.03
C ALA A 71 -5.32 6.47 14.00
N SER A 72 -6.02 6.50 15.14
CA SER A 72 -7.08 7.45 15.40
C SER A 72 -6.46 8.65 16.12
N LEU A 73 -6.38 9.78 15.42
CA LEU A 73 -5.78 11.01 15.92
C LEU A 73 -6.86 11.98 16.38
N GLN A 74 -6.62 12.66 17.49
CA GLN A 74 -7.49 13.67 18.05
C GLN A 74 -6.70 14.97 18.22
N LYS A 75 -7.23 16.07 17.68
CA LYS A 75 -6.62 17.40 17.91
C LYS A 75 -6.86 17.84 19.36
N THR A 76 -5.89 18.49 19.94
CA THR A 76 -6.02 19.09 21.27
C THR A 76 -7.21 20.06 21.29
N GLY A 77 -8.09 19.88 22.26
CA GLY A 77 -9.31 20.68 22.39
C GLY A 77 -10.50 20.27 21.51
N SER A 78 -10.38 19.20 20.71
CA SER A 78 -11.47 18.65 19.91
C SER A 78 -11.91 17.28 20.45
N LEU A 79 -13.21 16.98 20.40
CA LEU A 79 -13.74 15.64 20.65
C LEU A 79 -13.70 14.76 19.39
N GLU A 80 -13.45 15.35 18.22
CA GLU A 80 -13.40 14.64 16.95
C GLU A 80 -12.13 13.83 16.79
N LYS A 81 -12.30 12.57 16.41
CA LYS A 81 -11.20 11.65 16.08
C LYS A 81 -11.16 11.40 14.58
N THR A 82 -10.01 11.57 14.00
CA THR A 82 -9.77 11.28 12.56
C THR A 82 -8.86 10.08 12.41
N ARG A 83 -9.28 9.09 11.64
CA ARG A 83 -8.41 7.95 11.28
C ARG A 83 -7.46 8.35 10.17
N LYS A 84 -6.17 8.11 10.37
CA LYS A 84 -5.13 8.44 9.39
C LYS A 84 -4.14 7.30 9.23
N VAL A 85 -3.55 7.19 8.04
CA VAL A 85 -2.33 6.42 7.84
C VAL A 85 -1.20 7.19 8.49
N VAL A 86 -0.53 6.58 9.47
CA VAL A 86 0.56 7.21 10.21
C VAL A 86 1.93 6.67 9.84
N GLY A 87 1.99 5.51 9.19
CA GLY A 87 3.23 4.92 8.73
C GLY A 87 3.05 3.95 7.57
N ILE A 88 4.03 3.91 6.70
CA ILE A 88 4.21 2.86 5.69
C ILE A 88 5.64 2.38 5.82
N THR A 89 5.81 1.11 6.16
CA THR A 89 7.12 0.49 6.41
C THR A 89 7.28 -0.73 5.51
N GLU A 90 8.33 -0.75 4.72
CA GLU A 90 8.75 -1.92 3.96
C GLU A 90 9.51 -2.87 4.89
N VAL A 91 9.24 -4.16 4.77
CA VAL A 91 9.98 -5.22 5.45
C VAL A 91 11.06 -5.74 4.51
N GLY A 92 12.31 -5.41 4.81
CA GLY A 92 13.49 -5.93 4.11
C GLY A 92 13.60 -7.44 4.25
N LYS A 93 14.37 -8.06 3.38
CA LYS A 93 14.51 -9.53 3.35
C LYS A 93 15.89 -10.01 3.81
N ASP A 94 16.86 -9.10 3.97
CA ASP A 94 18.27 -9.45 4.17
C ASP A 94 18.69 -9.60 5.65
N TRP A 95 17.83 -9.24 6.60
CA TRP A 95 18.08 -9.44 8.02
C TRP A 95 18.07 -10.93 8.40
N THR A 96 18.90 -11.32 9.38
CA THR A 96 19.11 -12.71 9.79
C THR A 96 18.49 -13.02 11.15
N GLN A 97 18.68 -12.16 12.12
CA GLN A 97 18.17 -12.32 13.47
C GLN A 97 16.91 -11.49 13.71
N THR A 98 17.00 -10.18 13.69
CA THR A 98 15.83 -9.32 13.89
C THR A 98 15.82 -8.13 12.94
N PRO A 99 14.66 -7.76 12.39
CA PRO A 99 14.57 -6.61 11.49
C PRO A 99 14.84 -5.27 12.19
N MET A 100 14.75 -5.22 13.53
CA MET A 100 15.02 -4.01 14.30
C MET A 100 16.49 -3.65 14.37
N GLU A 101 17.34 -4.65 14.55
CA GLU A 101 18.79 -4.47 14.71
C GLU A 101 19.52 -4.39 13.38
N GLU A 102 19.00 -5.06 12.36
CA GLU A 102 19.63 -5.22 11.07
C GLU A 102 19.05 -4.29 9.97
N SER A 103 18.42 -3.18 10.38
CA SER A 103 17.80 -2.22 9.44
C SER A 103 16.79 -2.86 8.49
N GLY A 104 16.13 -3.94 8.93
CA GLY A 104 15.13 -4.66 8.15
C GLY A 104 13.80 -3.92 7.99
N PHE A 105 13.60 -2.80 8.67
CA PHE A 105 12.45 -1.94 8.53
C PHE A 105 12.82 -0.64 7.82
N ILE A 106 12.28 -0.44 6.62
CA ILE A 106 12.55 0.73 5.78
C ILE A 106 11.31 1.61 5.76
N THR A 107 11.41 2.80 6.33
CA THR A 107 10.31 3.77 6.33
C THR A 107 10.10 4.32 4.92
N LEU A 108 8.94 4.03 4.32
CA LEU A 108 8.51 4.58 3.04
C LEU A 108 7.60 5.79 3.20
N GLY A 109 6.90 5.89 4.32
CA GLY A 109 6.05 7.03 4.63
C GLY A 109 5.81 7.17 6.12
N VAL A 110 5.73 8.40 6.60
CA VAL A 110 5.48 8.73 8.00
C VAL A 110 4.63 9.99 8.13
N TYR A 111 3.68 9.96 9.04
CA TYR A 111 2.89 11.12 9.43
C TYR A 111 3.60 11.82 10.59
N ALA A 112 4.01 13.07 10.38
CA ALA A 112 4.66 13.89 11.38
C ALA A 112 4.12 15.33 11.32
N GLY A 113 3.74 15.86 12.47
CA GLY A 113 3.21 17.24 12.62
C GLY A 113 1.90 17.36 11.83
N GLU A 114 1.29 17.28 11.07
CA GLU A 114 0.05 17.39 10.26
C GLU A 114 0.24 16.91 8.82
N VAL A 115 1.46 16.53 8.42
CA VAL A 115 1.80 16.15 7.05
C VAL A 115 2.25 14.69 6.98
N PHE A 116 1.77 13.99 5.97
CA PHE A 116 2.30 12.68 5.60
C PHE A 116 3.44 12.85 4.61
N SER A 117 4.64 12.44 5.01
CA SER A 117 5.86 12.55 4.20
C SER A 117 6.26 11.19 3.64
N VAL A 118 6.55 11.16 2.35
CA VAL A 118 7.03 9.95 1.66
C VAL A 118 8.55 9.99 1.56
N ARG A 119 9.20 8.84 1.80
CA ARG A 119 10.66 8.72 1.85
C ARG A 119 11.12 7.43 1.16
N ASN A 120 12.39 7.37 0.81
CA ASN A 120 13.12 6.16 0.37
C ASN A 120 12.50 5.36 -0.78
N LEU A 121 11.55 5.89 -1.54
CA LEU A 121 10.86 5.14 -2.59
C LEU A 121 11.80 4.63 -3.68
N THR A 122 12.81 5.40 -4.06
CA THR A 122 13.79 5.00 -5.09
C THR A 122 14.68 3.84 -4.64
N ASN A 123 14.84 3.67 -3.33
CA ASN A 123 15.64 2.62 -2.72
C ASN A 123 14.80 1.38 -2.33
N SER A 124 13.47 1.47 -2.40
CA SER A 124 12.57 0.37 -2.06
C SER A 124 12.88 -0.89 -2.88
N SER A 125 13.14 -1.99 -2.21
CA SER A 125 13.38 -3.31 -2.83
C SER A 125 12.10 -3.84 -3.47
N ILE A 126 10.94 -3.55 -2.88
CA ILE A 126 9.63 -3.93 -3.42
C ILE A 126 9.38 -3.21 -4.75
N LEU A 127 9.61 -1.89 -4.81
CA LEU A 127 9.39 -1.14 -6.05
C LEU A 127 10.36 -1.58 -7.15
N LYS A 128 11.62 -1.88 -6.80
CA LYS A 128 12.60 -2.46 -7.74
C LYS A 128 12.13 -3.82 -8.28
N ARG A 129 11.65 -4.71 -7.39
CA ARG A 129 11.11 -6.03 -7.78
C ARG A 129 9.89 -5.91 -8.68
N ILE A 130 8.96 -5.00 -8.38
CA ILE A 130 7.77 -4.75 -9.20
C ILE A 130 8.18 -4.17 -10.57
N ALA A 131 9.09 -3.21 -10.58
CA ALA A 131 9.60 -2.61 -11.82
C ALA A 131 10.24 -3.68 -12.73
N PHE A 132 11.08 -4.54 -12.15
CA PHE A 132 11.68 -5.67 -12.87
C PHE A 132 10.61 -6.61 -13.43
N SER A 133 9.64 -7.04 -12.62
CA SER A 133 8.58 -7.97 -13.06
C SER A 133 7.67 -7.39 -14.16
N LYS A 134 7.55 -6.07 -14.21
CA LYS A 134 6.77 -5.33 -15.22
C LYS A 134 7.61 -4.83 -16.41
N GLN A 135 8.89 -5.18 -16.45
CA GLN A 135 9.84 -4.75 -17.48
C GLN A 135 9.86 -3.21 -17.62
N THR A 136 9.85 -2.51 -16.51
CA THR A 136 9.89 -1.04 -16.44
C THR A 136 10.95 -0.58 -15.42
N ASN A 137 11.04 0.70 -15.17
CA ASN A 137 11.94 1.28 -14.16
C ASN A 137 11.17 1.91 -13.00
N VAL A 138 11.87 2.10 -11.88
CA VAL A 138 11.27 2.65 -10.65
C VAL A 138 10.66 4.03 -10.88
N SER A 139 11.29 4.87 -11.71
CA SER A 139 10.78 6.22 -11.99
C SER A 139 9.45 6.20 -12.73
N GLU A 140 9.28 5.33 -13.72
CA GLU A 140 8.00 5.12 -14.40
C GLU A 140 6.95 4.57 -13.43
N LEU A 141 7.32 3.59 -12.59
CA LEU A 141 6.43 3.05 -11.57
C LEU A 141 5.97 4.12 -10.58
N LEU A 142 6.86 5.03 -10.15
CA LEU A 142 6.51 6.13 -9.27
C LEU A 142 5.55 7.12 -9.94
N ARG A 143 5.76 7.44 -11.23
CA ARG A 143 4.79 8.26 -11.99
C ARG A 143 3.42 7.57 -12.05
N HIS A 144 3.40 6.25 -12.30
CA HIS A 144 2.17 5.48 -12.31
C HIS A 144 1.43 5.51 -10.96
N ILE A 145 2.17 5.38 -9.85
CA ILE A 145 1.63 5.47 -8.49
C ILE A 145 1.06 6.88 -8.25
N THR A 146 1.79 7.92 -8.61
CA THR A 146 1.34 9.30 -8.41
C THR A 146 0.07 9.63 -9.24
N CYS A 147 0.01 9.18 -10.49
CA CYS A 147 -1.22 9.31 -11.28
C CYS A 147 -2.40 8.57 -10.65
N GLY A 148 -2.13 7.39 -10.04
CA GLY A 148 -3.13 6.67 -9.25
C GLY A 148 -3.59 7.46 -8.01
N ALA A 149 -2.66 8.10 -7.29
CA ALA A 149 -2.99 8.94 -6.14
C ALA A 149 -3.89 10.13 -6.55
N VAL A 150 -3.60 10.79 -7.66
CA VAL A 150 -4.46 11.86 -8.23
C VAL A 150 -5.87 11.35 -8.51
N PHE A 151 -6.00 10.13 -9.04
CA PHE A 151 -7.31 9.51 -9.28
C PHE A 151 -8.11 9.37 -7.98
N TYR A 152 -7.54 8.75 -6.96
CA TYR A 152 -8.22 8.55 -5.67
C TYR A 152 -8.54 9.88 -4.97
N GLU A 153 -7.63 10.85 -5.01
CA GLU A 153 -7.84 12.18 -4.44
C GLU A 153 -9.05 12.89 -5.07
N MET A 154 -9.12 12.89 -6.40
CA MET A 154 -10.23 13.54 -7.11
C MET A 154 -11.57 12.85 -6.86
N LEU A 155 -11.61 11.52 -6.76
CA LEU A 155 -12.82 10.79 -6.42
C LEU A 155 -13.28 11.12 -4.99
N ALA A 156 -12.34 11.18 -4.04
CA ALA A 156 -12.63 11.55 -2.66
C ALA A 156 -13.18 12.99 -2.57
N GLN A 157 -12.58 13.95 -3.27
CA GLN A 157 -13.05 15.34 -3.31
C GLN A 157 -14.47 15.47 -3.90
N LYS A 158 -14.83 14.62 -4.84
CA LYS A 158 -16.15 14.58 -5.46
C LYS A 158 -17.14 13.65 -4.73
N ASN A 159 -16.74 13.08 -3.61
CA ASN A 159 -17.54 12.12 -2.83
C ASN A 159 -18.09 10.96 -3.67
N ILE A 160 -17.30 10.45 -4.62
CA ILE A 160 -17.67 9.30 -5.45
C ILE A 160 -17.36 8.03 -4.67
N ILE A 161 -18.39 7.46 -4.05
CA ILE A 161 -18.32 6.25 -3.21
C ILE A 161 -19.00 5.02 -3.85
N ASP A 162 -19.78 5.24 -4.90
CA ASP A 162 -20.43 4.16 -5.63
C ASP A 162 -19.42 3.27 -6.34
N MET A 163 -19.51 1.96 -6.11
CA MET A 163 -18.55 1.00 -6.63
C MET A 163 -18.61 0.82 -8.14
N VAL A 164 -19.79 0.86 -8.72
CA VAL A 164 -19.95 0.70 -10.18
C VAL A 164 -19.33 1.89 -10.89
N ARG A 165 -19.67 3.10 -10.44
CA ARG A 165 -19.09 4.34 -10.95
C ARG A 165 -17.58 4.40 -10.78
N PHE A 166 -17.09 3.95 -9.63
CA PHE A 166 -15.65 3.84 -9.37
C PHE A 166 -14.95 2.93 -10.39
N LEU A 167 -15.50 1.74 -10.66
CA LEU A 167 -14.90 0.78 -11.59
C LEU A 167 -14.92 1.29 -13.03
N GLU A 168 -15.99 1.93 -13.45
CA GLU A 168 -16.08 2.55 -14.77
C GLU A 168 -15.03 3.64 -14.96
N LEU A 169 -14.95 4.58 -14.01
CA LEU A 169 -13.96 5.66 -14.04
C LEU A 169 -12.53 5.10 -14.03
N LYS A 170 -12.27 4.09 -13.21
CA LYS A 170 -10.98 3.42 -13.15
C LYS A 170 -10.62 2.75 -14.48
N THR A 171 -11.57 2.07 -15.11
CA THR A 171 -11.37 1.40 -16.40
C THR A 171 -11.03 2.40 -17.50
N ARG A 172 -11.71 3.53 -17.55
CA ARG A 172 -11.43 4.61 -18.53
C ARG A 172 -10.11 5.32 -18.27
N PHE A 173 -9.75 5.53 -17.01
CA PHE A 173 -8.52 6.26 -16.64
C PHE A 173 -7.26 5.39 -16.74
N ASN A 174 -7.35 4.08 -16.57
CA ASN A 174 -6.18 3.21 -16.54
C ASN A 174 -5.30 3.27 -17.81
N PRO A 175 -5.81 3.25 -19.05
CA PRO A 175 -4.98 3.39 -20.25
C PRO A 175 -4.25 4.73 -20.28
N ILE A 176 -4.95 5.81 -19.99
CA ILE A 176 -4.41 7.18 -19.95
C ILE A 176 -3.31 7.30 -18.89
N LYS A 177 -3.54 6.74 -17.71
CA LYS A 177 -2.55 6.69 -16.64
C LYS A 177 -1.27 5.98 -17.07
N GLN A 178 -1.37 4.87 -17.82
CA GLN A 178 -0.22 4.13 -18.33
C GLN A 178 0.57 4.96 -19.34
N GLU A 179 -0.12 5.62 -20.26
CA GLU A 179 0.50 6.48 -21.26
C GLU A 179 1.24 7.65 -20.62
N ILE A 180 0.61 8.36 -19.68
CA ILE A 180 1.22 9.45 -18.93
C ILE A 180 2.46 8.97 -18.15
N ALA A 181 2.39 7.82 -17.51
CA ALA A 181 3.53 7.28 -16.76
C ALA A 181 4.74 6.95 -17.64
N ARG A 182 4.50 6.49 -18.87
CA ARG A 182 5.54 6.22 -19.88
C ARG A 182 6.13 7.47 -20.51
N SER A 183 5.38 8.54 -20.63
CA SER A 183 5.73 9.74 -21.39
C SER A 183 6.91 10.54 -20.85
N ASN A 184 7.50 10.18 -19.74
CA ASN A 184 8.62 10.90 -19.09
C ASN A 184 8.43 12.42 -18.90
N THR A 185 7.20 12.91 -18.95
CA THR A 185 6.88 14.32 -18.72
C THR A 185 7.08 14.71 -17.26
N LYS A 186 7.62 15.91 -17.00
CA LYS A 186 7.76 16.43 -15.64
C LYS A 186 6.41 16.78 -15.00
N ASN A 187 5.40 17.08 -15.80
CA ASN A 187 4.08 17.54 -15.35
C ASN A 187 3.03 16.40 -15.29
N TYR A 188 3.46 15.16 -15.13
CA TYR A 188 2.58 13.98 -15.20
C TYR A 188 1.38 14.02 -14.24
N ALA A 189 1.55 14.55 -13.01
CA ALA A 189 0.44 14.68 -12.06
C ALA A 189 -0.62 15.69 -12.52
N LYS A 190 -0.19 16.85 -13.06
CA LYS A 190 -1.09 17.84 -13.62
C LYS A 190 -1.83 17.32 -14.85
N LEU A 191 -1.10 16.59 -15.71
CA LEU A 191 -1.69 15.99 -16.90
C LEU A 191 -2.73 14.93 -16.50
N ALA A 192 -2.42 14.05 -15.55
CA ALA A 192 -3.37 13.07 -15.00
C ALA A 192 -4.64 13.73 -14.45
N LYS A 193 -4.49 14.84 -13.69
CA LYS A 193 -5.61 15.61 -13.16
C LYS A 193 -6.49 16.19 -14.25
N ASN A 194 -5.88 16.75 -15.30
CA ASN A 194 -6.61 17.33 -16.43
C ASN A 194 -7.40 16.27 -17.20
N GLU A 195 -6.77 15.13 -17.51
CA GLU A 195 -7.44 14.05 -18.25
C GLU A 195 -8.57 13.43 -17.43
N LEU A 196 -8.36 13.21 -16.14
CA LEU A 196 -9.42 12.72 -15.26
C LEU A 196 -10.58 13.71 -15.14
N SER A 197 -10.27 15.03 -15.11
CA SER A 197 -11.31 16.07 -15.10
C SER A 197 -12.21 16.03 -16.35
N LYS A 198 -11.65 15.72 -17.52
CA LYS A 198 -12.41 15.55 -18.77
C LYS A 198 -13.35 14.33 -18.66
N ILE A 199 -12.84 13.22 -18.14
CA ILE A 199 -13.65 12.01 -17.95
C ILE A 199 -14.79 12.30 -16.97
N LEU A 200 -14.53 12.94 -15.84
CA LEU A 200 -15.52 13.25 -14.82
C LEU A 200 -16.64 14.17 -15.34
N LYS A 201 -16.32 15.16 -16.17
CA LYS A 201 -17.33 16.04 -16.79
C LYS A 201 -18.32 15.30 -17.67
N GLN A 202 -17.90 14.23 -18.34
CA GLN A 202 -18.80 13.40 -19.16
C GLN A 202 -19.82 12.58 -18.34
N TYR A 203 -19.63 12.50 -17.02
CA TYR A 203 -20.52 11.80 -16.10
C TYR A 203 -21.45 12.73 -15.31
N GLU A 204 -21.23 14.04 -15.41
CA GLU A 204 -22.07 15.06 -14.78
C GLU A 204 -23.20 15.54 -15.71
N THR A 205 -23.15 15.14 -16.98
CA THR A 205 -24.18 15.32 -18.00
C THR A 205 -25.02 14.08 -18.17
#